data_ab9ed280a49e975d0e38de18208014ef
#
_entry.id   ab9ed280a49e975d0e38de18208014ef
#
_cell.length_a   1.000
_cell.length_b   1.000
_cell.length_c   1.000
_cell.angle_alpha   90.00
_cell.angle_beta   90.00
_cell.angle_gamma   90.00
#
_symmetry.space_group_name_H-M   'P 1'
#
loop_
_entity.id
_entity.type
_entity.pdbx_description
1 polymer ?
#
loop_
_entity_poly.entity_id
_entity_poly.type
_entity_poly.pdbx_seq_one_letter_code
_entity_poly.pdbx_strand_id
1 'polypeptide(L)'
;PDEISEQIAGNFLDFLENEVKAGRLTYDGYVMQSGVGNVPNAVMAGLMDSKFENIQAYTEVIQDGMVDLIDAGKMTVASATSFSLSPEYAEKMNNEASRYRESIILRPQSISNHPEVIRRTGLIASNGMIEADIYGNANSTHINGSRLMNALGGSGDFTRNAYISSFISPSEAKGGAISAIVPFVSHVDHTEHDAMVFITEYGVADLRGLAPRDRVAKMISIAHPSYRPLLEEYVERAAKCKYQSTPHDLRHAFDFHLRMEETGSMK
;
A
#
# COMPACT_ATOMS: atom_id res chain seq x y z
N PRO A 1 -2.21 12.05 12.25
CA PRO A 1 -1.38 11.84 11.06
C PRO A 1 -0.51 13.07 10.78
N ASP A 2 0.63 12.87 10.12
CA ASP A 2 1.45 13.96 9.59
C ASP A 2 0.93 14.39 8.21
N GLU A 3 1.36 15.57 7.73
CA GLU A 3 0.91 16.17 6.48
C GLU A 3 1.14 15.26 5.26
N ILE A 4 2.26 14.53 5.21
CA ILE A 4 2.55 13.58 4.12
C ILE A 4 1.54 12.42 4.14
N SER A 5 1.26 11.86 5.31
CA SER A 5 0.26 10.78 5.45
C SER A 5 -1.14 11.25 5.06
N GLU A 6 -1.51 12.49 5.36
CA GLU A 6 -2.79 13.08 4.96
C GLU A 6 -2.87 13.29 3.43
N GLN A 7 -1.79 13.74 2.79
CA GLN A 7 -1.72 13.86 1.33
C GLN A 7 -1.85 12.50 0.63
N ILE A 8 -1.16 11.47 1.13
CA ILE A 8 -1.26 10.10 0.60
C ILE A 8 -2.69 9.58 0.76
N ALA A 9 -3.30 9.77 1.94
CA ALA A 9 -4.69 9.39 2.18
C ALA A 9 -5.66 10.12 1.25
N GLY A 10 -5.47 11.42 1.01
CA GLY A 10 -6.22 12.20 0.04
C GLY A 10 -6.14 11.61 -1.37
N ASN A 11 -4.93 11.32 -1.85
CA ASN A 11 -4.72 10.69 -3.16
C ASN A 11 -5.39 9.31 -3.26
N PHE A 12 -5.36 8.53 -2.18
CA PHE A 12 -6.04 7.23 -2.13
C PHE A 12 -7.57 7.37 -2.19
N LEU A 13 -8.15 8.31 -1.44
CA LEU A 13 -9.59 8.58 -1.46
C LEU A 13 -10.05 9.11 -2.82
N ASP A 14 -9.29 10.01 -3.44
CA ASP A 14 -9.55 10.49 -4.80
C ASP A 14 -9.51 9.34 -5.82
N PHE A 15 -8.59 8.40 -5.66
CA PHE A 15 -8.55 7.18 -6.47
C PHE A 15 -9.83 6.37 -6.29
N LEU A 16 -10.28 6.11 -5.05
CA LEU A 16 -11.54 5.41 -4.79
C LEU A 16 -12.75 6.14 -5.39
N GLU A 17 -12.83 7.46 -5.25
CA GLU A 17 -13.91 8.25 -5.87
C GLU A 17 -13.89 8.15 -7.41
N ASN A 18 -12.72 8.09 -8.02
CA ASN A 18 -12.60 7.89 -9.46
C ASN A 18 -13.04 6.48 -9.89
N GLU A 19 -12.82 5.46 -9.06
CA GLU A 19 -13.37 4.11 -9.29
C GLU A 19 -14.91 4.12 -9.22
N VAL A 20 -15.50 4.88 -8.29
CA VAL A 20 -16.96 5.07 -8.21
C VAL A 20 -17.50 5.80 -9.45
N LYS A 21 -16.87 6.90 -9.86
CA LYS A 21 -17.25 7.64 -11.07
C LYS A 21 -17.17 6.78 -12.33
N ALA A 22 -16.25 5.83 -12.36
CA ALA A 22 -16.09 4.88 -13.46
C ALA A 22 -17.03 3.67 -13.38
N GLY A 23 -17.87 3.58 -12.34
CA GLY A 23 -18.83 2.48 -12.14
C GLY A 23 -18.18 1.16 -11.72
N ARG A 24 -16.94 1.18 -11.22
CA ARG A 24 -16.22 -0.01 -10.75
C ARG A 24 -16.27 -0.21 -9.23
N LEU A 25 -16.72 0.80 -8.50
CA LEU A 25 -16.93 0.80 -7.06
C LEU A 25 -18.24 1.49 -6.72
N THR A 26 -18.76 1.29 -5.52
CA THR A 26 -19.93 2.00 -4.97
C THR A 26 -19.54 2.72 -3.70
N TYR A 27 -20.24 3.81 -3.37
CA TYR A 27 -20.08 4.47 -2.06
C TYR A 27 -20.66 3.62 -0.93
N ASP A 28 -21.62 2.75 -1.22
CA ASP A 28 -22.28 1.89 -0.26
C ASP A 28 -21.68 0.49 -0.26
N GLY A 29 -21.32 -0.02 0.91
CA GLY A 29 -20.84 -1.38 1.08
C GLY A 29 -19.40 -1.61 0.61
N TYR A 30 -18.56 -0.58 0.58
CA TYR A 30 -17.13 -0.71 0.26
C TYR A 30 -16.44 -1.70 1.21
N VAL A 31 -15.77 -2.70 0.64
CA VAL A 31 -15.01 -3.69 1.41
C VAL A 31 -13.53 -3.37 1.34
N MET A 32 -12.88 -3.26 2.49
CA MET A 32 -11.48 -2.85 2.58
C MET A 32 -10.61 -3.83 3.38
N GLN A 33 -9.35 -3.89 3.01
CA GLN A 33 -8.25 -4.37 3.84
C GLN A 33 -7.25 -3.24 4.02
N SER A 34 -6.70 -3.11 5.21
CA SER A 34 -5.70 -2.09 5.51
C SER A 34 -4.52 -2.68 6.29
N GLY A 35 -3.32 -2.25 5.93
CA GLY A 35 -2.12 -2.41 6.74
C GLY A 35 -2.17 -1.54 8.01
N VAL A 36 -1.10 -1.54 8.79
CA VAL A 36 -0.96 -0.74 10.02
C VAL A 36 0.03 0.41 9.82
N GLY A 37 -0.14 1.51 10.55
CA GLY A 37 0.79 2.65 10.57
C GLY A 37 0.13 4.01 10.29
N ASN A 38 0.95 5.05 10.13
CA ASN A 38 0.47 6.44 10.03
C ASN A 38 -0.40 6.67 8.78
N VAL A 39 0.02 6.17 7.62
CA VAL A 39 -0.74 6.34 6.36
C VAL A 39 -2.09 5.60 6.43
N PRO A 40 -2.16 4.31 6.84
CA PRO A 40 -3.44 3.66 7.09
C PRO A 40 -4.34 4.41 8.07
N ASN A 41 -3.80 4.96 9.16
CA ASN A 41 -4.57 5.76 10.12
C ASN A 41 -5.13 7.04 9.46
N ALA A 42 -4.37 7.70 8.59
CA ALA A 42 -4.84 8.84 7.82
C ALA A 42 -5.97 8.47 6.85
N VAL A 43 -5.88 7.29 6.21
CA VAL A 43 -6.96 6.77 5.34
C VAL A 43 -8.24 6.54 6.16
N MET A 44 -8.15 5.93 7.36
CA MET A 44 -9.32 5.75 8.22
C MET A 44 -9.95 7.08 8.61
N ALA A 45 -9.14 8.07 8.99
CA ALA A 45 -9.61 9.42 9.31
C ALA A 45 -10.31 10.07 8.10
N GLY A 46 -9.73 9.95 6.91
CA GLY A 46 -10.35 10.46 5.68
C GLY A 46 -11.65 9.74 5.30
N LEU A 47 -11.76 8.45 5.56
CA LEU A 47 -13.01 7.69 5.36
C LEU A 47 -14.12 8.16 6.29
N MET A 48 -13.79 8.65 7.50
CA MET A 48 -14.76 9.19 8.45
C MET A 48 -15.56 10.34 7.85
N ASP A 49 -14.90 11.24 7.12
CA ASP A 49 -15.50 12.43 6.51
C ASP A 49 -15.92 12.21 5.05
N SER A 50 -15.70 11.01 4.51
CA SER A 50 -15.99 10.68 3.12
C SER A 50 -17.49 10.38 2.88
N LYS A 51 -17.83 10.19 1.60
CA LYS A 51 -19.17 9.75 1.17
C LYS A 51 -19.38 8.23 1.30
N PHE A 52 -18.34 7.48 1.64
CA PHE A 52 -18.46 6.03 1.79
C PHE A 52 -19.26 5.70 3.04
N GLU A 53 -20.23 4.80 2.88
CA GLU A 53 -21.14 4.35 3.93
C GLU A 53 -21.20 2.82 3.95
N ASN A 54 -21.67 2.26 5.09
CA ASN A 54 -21.76 0.81 5.28
C ASN A 54 -20.45 0.07 4.96
N ILE A 55 -19.32 0.70 5.29
CA ILE A 55 -17.98 0.16 5.05
C ILE A 55 -17.86 -1.18 5.76
N GLN A 56 -17.17 -2.12 5.13
CA GLN A 56 -16.84 -3.41 5.71
C GLN A 56 -15.31 -3.60 5.70
N ALA A 57 -14.75 -4.03 6.80
CA ALA A 57 -13.35 -4.43 6.85
C ALA A 57 -13.23 -5.96 6.82
N TYR A 58 -12.46 -6.47 5.87
CA TYR A 58 -11.98 -7.83 5.84
C TYR A 58 -10.45 -7.80 5.76
N THR A 59 -9.80 -8.00 6.88
CA THR A 59 -8.38 -7.68 7.07
C THR A 59 -7.70 -8.72 7.98
N GLU A 60 -6.39 -8.59 8.15
CA GLU A 60 -5.65 -9.42 9.12
C GLU A 60 -5.77 -8.85 10.53
N VAL A 61 -5.76 -7.52 10.68
CA VAL A 61 -5.69 -6.83 11.98
C VAL A 61 -6.70 -5.69 12.06
N ILE A 62 -7.45 -5.59 13.16
CA ILE A 62 -8.33 -4.46 13.49
C ILE A 62 -7.52 -3.40 14.25
N GLN A 63 -7.67 -2.14 13.86
CA GLN A 63 -6.97 -0.97 14.38
C GLN A 63 -7.96 0.03 14.99
N ASP A 64 -7.42 1.00 15.76
CA ASP A 64 -8.20 2.06 16.43
C ASP A 64 -9.16 2.77 15.47
N GLY A 65 -8.68 3.19 14.28
CA GLY A 65 -9.52 3.88 13.30
C GLY A 65 -10.71 3.06 12.77
N MET A 66 -10.61 1.72 12.76
CA MET A 66 -11.77 0.87 12.42
C MET A 66 -12.80 0.86 13.54
N VAL A 67 -12.36 0.90 14.81
CA VAL A 67 -13.25 1.05 15.96
C VAL A 67 -13.98 2.40 15.92
N ASP A 68 -13.28 3.48 15.56
CA ASP A 68 -13.88 4.79 15.38
C ASP A 68 -14.94 4.80 14.27
N LEU A 69 -14.65 4.17 13.13
CA LEU A 69 -15.60 4.04 12.03
C LEU A 69 -16.86 3.22 12.43
N ILE A 70 -16.69 2.19 13.26
CA ILE A 70 -17.82 1.42 13.82
C ILE A 70 -18.64 2.30 14.76
N ASP A 71 -17.97 3.03 15.65
CA ASP A 71 -18.65 3.91 16.63
C ASP A 71 -19.42 5.05 15.95
N ALA A 72 -18.89 5.56 14.85
CA ALA A 72 -19.55 6.57 14.02
C ALA A 72 -20.69 6.02 13.13
N GLY A 73 -20.87 4.69 13.09
CA GLY A 73 -21.84 4.04 12.21
C GLY A 73 -21.46 4.01 10.73
N LYS A 74 -20.20 4.39 10.39
CA LYS A 74 -19.66 4.35 9.03
C LYS A 74 -19.26 2.94 8.60
N MET A 75 -18.80 2.13 9.54
CA MET A 75 -18.40 0.74 9.32
C MET A 75 -19.39 -0.21 10.01
N THR A 76 -19.92 -1.14 9.26
CA THR A 76 -20.93 -2.10 9.76
C THR A 76 -20.28 -3.34 10.36
N VAL A 77 -19.15 -3.78 9.81
CA VAL A 77 -18.46 -4.98 10.30
C VAL A 77 -16.96 -4.89 10.04
N ALA A 78 -16.17 -5.39 10.98
CA ALA A 78 -14.74 -5.64 10.83
C ALA A 78 -14.44 -7.11 11.15
N SER A 79 -13.91 -7.85 10.17
CA SER A 79 -13.51 -9.24 10.31
C SER A 79 -12.00 -9.37 10.18
N ALA A 80 -11.34 -9.97 11.18
CA ALA A 80 -9.89 -10.10 11.23
C ALA A 80 -9.42 -11.31 12.04
N THR A 81 -8.10 -11.52 12.08
CA THR A 81 -7.44 -12.52 12.93
C THR A 81 -7.19 -12.00 14.34
N SER A 82 -6.84 -10.72 14.45
CA SER A 82 -6.38 -10.13 15.72
C SER A 82 -6.62 -8.63 15.78
N PHE A 83 -6.31 -8.06 16.91
CA PHE A 83 -6.28 -6.63 17.15
C PHE A 83 -4.86 -6.08 17.18
N SER A 84 -4.68 -4.85 16.69
CA SER A 84 -3.52 -3.99 16.91
C SER A 84 -4.03 -2.65 17.41
N LEU A 85 -4.47 -2.62 18.66
CA LEU A 85 -5.07 -1.46 19.31
C LEU A 85 -4.04 -0.76 20.19
N SER A 86 -4.18 0.57 20.30
CA SER A 86 -3.51 1.32 21.36
C SER A 86 -4.01 0.88 22.74
N PRO A 87 -3.25 1.16 23.82
CA PRO A 87 -3.68 0.80 25.18
C PRO A 87 -5.08 1.34 25.54
N GLU A 88 -5.41 2.56 25.11
CA GLU A 88 -6.70 3.19 25.32
C GLU A 88 -7.84 2.41 24.63
N TYR A 89 -7.66 2.06 23.34
CA TYR A 89 -8.67 1.29 22.61
C TYR A 89 -8.76 -0.16 23.06
N ALA A 90 -7.66 -0.75 23.53
CA ALA A 90 -7.69 -2.08 24.12
C ALA A 90 -8.49 -2.09 25.45
N GLU A 91 -8.34 -1.07 26.30
CA GLU A 91 -9.14 -0.91 27.51
C GLU A 91 -10.62 -0.69 27.18
N LYS A 92 -10.93 0.21 26.25
CA LYS A 92 -12.29 0.44 25.74
C LYS A 92 -12.92 -0.86 25.24
N MET A 93 -12.19 -1.61 24.40
CA MET A 93 -12.68 -2.88 23.83
C MET A 93 -12.97 -3.90 24.93
N ASN A 94 -12.11 -4.02 25.94
CA ASN A 94 -12.31 -4.93 27.06
C ASN A 94 -13.52 -4.56 27.92
N ASN A 95 -13.74 -3.27 28.16
CA ASN A 95 -14.83 -2.77 28.99
C ASN A 95 -16.17 -2.80 28.27
N GLU A 96 -16.20 -2.63 26.95
CA GLU A 96 -17.39 -2.50 26.11
C GLU A 96 -17.54 -3.66 25.12
N ALA A 97 -16.94 -4.82 25.34
CA ALA A 97 -16.92 -5.93 24.38
C ALA A 97 -18.32 -6.34 23.89
N SER A 98 -19.34 -6.24 24.74
CA SER A 98 -20.73 -6.54 24.36
C SER A 98 -21.28 -5.60 23.27
N ARG A 99 -20.83 -4.35 23.24
CA ARG A 99 -21.21 -3.35 22.22
C ARG A 99 -20.71 -3.72 20.83
N TYR A 100 -19.52 -4.30 20.73
CA TYR A 100 -18.86 -4.63 19.46
C TYR A 100 -19.18 -6.05 18.96
N ARG A 101 -19.97 -6.81 19.71
CA ARG A 101 -20.24 -8.23 19.44
C ARG A 101 -20.82 -8.51 18.05
N GLU A 102 -21.64 -7.60 17.53
CA GLU A 102 -22.27 -7.76 16.22
C GLU A 102 -21.46 -7.18 15.08
N SER A 103 -20.51 -6.29 15.39
CA SER A 103 -19.71 -5.57 14.41
C SER A 103 -18.29 -6.12 14.25
N ILE A 104 -17.76 -6.90 15.21
CA ILE A 104 -16.41 -7.44 15.17
C ILE A 104 -16.43 -8.96 15.16
N ILE A 105 -15.75 -9.54 14.17
CA ILE A 105 -15.67 -10.99 13.99
C ILE A 105 -14.19 -11.39 13.95
N LEU A 106 -13.73 -12.15 14.94
CA LEU A 106 -12.40 -12.74 14.92
C LEU A 106 -12.44 -14.14 14.32
N ARG A 107 -11.51 -14.39 13.40
CA ARG A 107 -11.38 -15.66 12.65
C ARG A 107 -9.93 -16.12 12.67
N PRO A 108 -9.67 -17.43 12.56
CA PRO A 108 -8.30 -17.90 12.37
C PRO A 108 -7.71 -17.35 11.05
N GLN A 109 -6.40 -17.18 11.02
CA GLN A 109 -5.67 -16.67 9.84
C GLN A 109 -5.96 -17.50 8.58
N SER A 110 -6.16 -18.81 8.74
CA SER A 110 -6.56 -19.70 7.63
C SER A 110 -7.88 -19.32 6.95
N ILE A 111 -8.69 -18.47 7.57
CA ILE A 111 -9.91 -17.89 6.99
C ILE A 111 -9.66 -16.44 6.57
N SER A 112 -9.16 -15.58 7.47
CA SER A 112 -8.98 -14.16 7.17
C SER A 112 -8.02 -13.89 6.01
N ASN A 113 -7.01 -14.75 5.82
CA ASN A 113 -6.02 -14.65 4.76
C ASN A 113 -6.27 -15.65 3.61
N HIS A 114 -7.43 -16.32 3.60
CA HIS A 114 -7.71 -17.36 2.60
C HIS A 114 -7.95 -16.74 1.20
N PRO A 115 -7.18 -17.13 0.17
CA PRO A 115 -7.24 -16.54 -1.17
C PRO A 115 -8.63 -16.53 -1.79
N GLU A 116 -9.39 -17.63 -1.67
CA GLU A 116 -10.75 -17.71 -2.22
C GLU A 116 -11.69 -16.72 -1.53
N VAL A 117 -11.62 -16.61 -0.20
CA VAL A 117 -12.49 -15.71 0.55
C VAL A 117 -12.17 -14.25 0.20
N ILE A 118 -10.87 -13.89 0.13
CA ILE A 118 -10.44 -12.55 -0.29
C ILE A 118 -11.00 -12.22 -1.67
N ARG A 119 -10.89 -13.12 -2.65
CA ARG A 119 -11.44 -12.90 -4.00
C ARG A 119 -12.95 -12.73 -4.00
N ARG A 120 -13.64 -13.54 -3.24
CA ARG A 120 -15.11 -13.52 -3.19
C ARG A 120 -15.67 -12.27 -2.53
N THR A 121 -14.95 -11.68 -1.57
CA THR A 121 -15.36 -10.41 -0.94
C THR A 121 -15.25 -9.22 -1.88
N GLY A 122 -14.39 -9.29 -2.92
CA GLY A 122 -14.18 -8.18 -3.84
C GLY A 122 -13.52 -6.96 -3.19
N LEU A 123 -12.73 -7.18 -2.13
CA LEU A 123 -12.14 -6.09 -1.35
C LEU A 123 -11.06 -5.32 -2.11
N ILE A 124 -10.83 -4.10 -1.67
CA ILE A 124 -9.68 -3.27 -2.05
C ILE A 124 -8.64 -3.36 -0.93
N ALA A 125 -7.44 -3.83 -1.30
CA ALA A 125 -6.33 -3.97 -0.38
C ALA A 125 -5.40 -2.76 -0.42
N SER A 126 -4.97 -2.33 0.76
CA SER A 126 -4.03 -1.22 0.95
C SER A 126 -2.92 -1.64 1.90
N ASN A 127 -1.71 -1.81 1.37
CA ASN A 127 -0.53 -2.28 2.11
C ASN A 127 0.61 -1.26 2.04
N GLY A 128 1.49 -1.27 3.05
CA GLY A 128 2.71 -0.50 3.04
C GLY A 128 3.80 -1.16 2.19
N MET A 129 4.77 -0.35 1.75
CA MET A 129 5.99 -0.84 1.11
C MET A 129 7.21 -0.08 1.65
N ILE A 130 8.39 -0.67 1.49
CA ILE A 130 9.68 -0.02 1.73
C ILE A 130 10.15 0.63 0.43
N GLU A 131 10.09 -0.11 -0.68
CA GLU A 131 10.44 0.39 -2.00
C GLU A 131 9.67 -0.34 -3.11
N ALA A 132 9.52 0.30 -4.25
CA ALA A 132 9.02 -0.30 -5.49
C ALA A 132 9.91 0.10 -6.67
N ASP A 133 10.05 -0.78 -7.65
CA ASP A 133 10.81 -0.45 -8.84
C ASP A 133 9.96 0.17 -9.97
N ILE A 134 10.65 0.58 -11.02
CA ILE A 134 10.05 1.24 -12.18
C ILE A 134 9.02 0.39 -12.94
N TYR A 135 8.94 -0.91 -12.66
CA TYR A 135 7.96 -1.83 -13.28
C TYR A 135 6.84 -2.25 -12.34
N GLY A 136 6.97 -1.95 -11.03
CA GLY A 136 5.94 -2.26 -10.03
C GLY A 136 6.18 -3.56 -9.28
N ASN A 137 7.42 -4.07 -9.21
CA ASN A 137 7.78 -5.02 -8.15
C ASN A 137 7.89 -4.25 -6.84
N ALA A 138 7.43 -4.82 -5.73
CA ALA A 138 7.45 -4.19 -4.42
C ALA A 138 8.20 -5.03 -3.38
N ASN A 139 8.96 -4.31 -2.55
CA ASN A 139 9.63 -4.80 -1.36
C ASN A 139 8.97 -4.18 -0.14
N SER A 140 8.41 -4.99 0.73
CA SER A 140 7.75 -4.56 1.97
C SER A 140 8.44 -5.05 3.24
N THR A 141 9.52 -5.81 3.12
CA THR A 141 10.15 -6.51 4.25
C THR A 141 11.60 -6.11 4.52
N HIS A 142 12.42 -5.84 3.49
CA HIS A 142 13.86 -5.67 3.65
C HIS A 142 14.34 -4.25 3.30
N ILE A 143 15.13 -3.67 4.19
CA ILE A 143 15.89 -2.45 3.91
C ILE A 143 17.21 -2.86 3.25
N ASN A 144 17.50 -2.24 2.11
CA ASN A 144 18.73 -2.44 1.33
C ASN A 144 19.02 -3.92 1.04
N GLY A 145 17.95 -4.69 0.77
CA GLY A 145 17.99 -6.10 0.38
C GLY A 145 18.37 -7.10 1.47
N SER A 146 18.99 -6.64 2.57
CA SER A 146 19.64 -7.51 3.55
C SER A 146 19.04 -7.44 4.95
N ARG A 147 18.55 -6.27 5.37
CA ARG A 147 18.05 -6.07 6.72
C ARG A 147 16.53 -6.28 6.76
N LEU A 148 16.09 -7.40 7.32
CA LEU A 148 14.67 -7.62 7.61
C LEU A 148 14.16 -6.56 8.59
N MET A 149 13.18 -5.78 8.16
CA MET A 149 12.50 -4.75 8.95
C MET A 149 11.13 -5.24 9.42
N ASN A 150 10.37 -5.83 8.51
CA ASN A 150 9.03 -6.33 8.76
C ASN A 150 8.90 -7.78 8.26
N ALA A 151 8.01 -8.56 8.87
CA ALA A 151 7.53 -9.78 8.26
C ALA A 151 6.57 -9.46 7.09
N LEU A 152 6.40 -10.43 6.18
CA LEU A 152 5.47 -10.29 5.06
C LEU A 152 4.01 -10.12 5.53
N GLY A 153 3.63 -10.78 6.63
CA GLY A 153 2.26 -10.80 7.12
C GLY A 153 1.29 -11.33 6.07
N GLY A 154 0.09 -10.78 6.05
CA GLY A 154 -0.95 -11.09 5.06
C GLY A 154 -0.83 -10.33 3.74
N SER A 155 0.15 -9.43 3.58
CA SER A 155 0.19 -8.54 2.42
C SER A 155 0.26 -9.29 1.08
N GLY A 156 0.91 -10.45 1.03
CA GLY A 156 0.96 -11.30 -0.16
C GLY A 156 -0.39 -11.90 -0.52
N ASP A 157 -1.11 -12.41 0.48
CA ASP A 157 -2.43 -13.00 0.29
C ASP A 157 -3.43 -11.95 -0.21
N PHE A 158 -3.44 -10.77 0.40
CA PHE A 158 -4.33 -9.69 0.01
C PHE A 158 -3.94 -9.07 -1.32
N THR A 159 -2.67 -8.78 -1.58
CA THR A 159 -2.22 -8.19 -2.85
C THR A 159 -2.59 -9.06 -4.05
N ARG A 160 -2.36 -10.38 -3.95
CA ARG A 160 -2.62 -11.30 -5.06
C ARG A 160 -4.10 -11.55 -5.32
N ASN A 161 -4.95 -11.41 -4.31
CA ASN A 161 -6.34 -11.88 -4.36
C ASN A 161 -7.39 -10.76 -4.24
N ALA A 162 -7.01 -9.53 -3.91
CA ALA A 162 -7.92 -8.40 -3.88
C ALA A 162 -8.48 -8.06 -5.26
N TYR A 163 -9.64 -7.42 -5.31
CA TYR A 163 -10.20 -6.83 -6.53
C TYR A 163 -9.29 -5.71 -7.05
N ILE A 164 -8.83 -4.85 -6.15
CA ILE A 164 -7.77 -3.87 -6.42
C ILE A 164 -6.74 -3.97 -5.30
N SER A 165 -5.46 -4.17 -5.65
CA SER A 165 -4.35 -4.10 -4.71
C SER A 165 -3.63 -2.76 -4.84
N SER A 166 -3.41 -2.08 -3.71
CA SER A 166 -2.64 -0.84 -3.67
C SER A 166 -1.50 -0.92 -2.66
N PHE A 167 -0.39 -0.25 -3.01
CA PHE A 167 0.71 0.05 -2.09
C PHE A 167 0.74 1.54 -1.82
N ILE A 168 0.73 1.92 -0.54
CA ILE A 168 0.72 3.29 -0.07
C ILE A 168 1.94 3.55 0.81
N SER A 169 2.74 4.54 0.48
CA SER A 169 3.98 4.87 1.21
C SER A 169 4.41 6.31 0.92
N PRO A 170 5.08 6.99 1.87
CA PRO A 170 5.84 8.18 1.52
C PRO A 170 6.85 7.90 0.39
N SER A 171 7.06 8.88 -0.48
CA SER A 171 7.97 8.75 -1.62
C SER A 171 9.44 8.71 -1.22
N GLU A 172 9.76 9.15 -0.01
CA GLU A 172 11.12 9.16 0.54
C GLU A 172 11.13 8.87 2.05
N ALA A 173 12.31 8.53 2.56
CA ALA A 173 12.56 8.33 3.97
C ALA A 173 13.90 8.94 4.41
N LYS A 174 14.13 9.00 5.74
CA LYS A 174 15.33 9.55 6.37
C LYS A 174 15.68 10.97 5.88
N GLY A 175 14.69 11.85 5.81
CA GLY A 175 14.89 13.23 5.41
C GLY A 175 15.45 13.39 4.00
N GLY A 176 14.96 12.57 3.07
CA GLY A 176 15.34 12.63 1.66
C GLY A 176 16.54 11.77 1.26
N ALA A 177 17.11 11.00 2.17
CA ALA A 177 18.25 10.14 1.88
C ALA A 177 17.88 8.83 1.15
N ILE A 178 16.64 8.38 1.28
CA ILE A 178 16.14 7.12 0.71
C ILE A 178 14.94 7.39 -0.18
N SER A 179 14.97 6.90 -1.41
CA SER A 179 13.81 6.90 -2.32
C SER A 179 12.98 5.63 -2.13
N ALA A 180 11.66 5.76 -2.07
CA ALA A 180 10.75 4.63 -2.12
C ALA A 180 10.55 4.09 -3.55
N ILE A 181 10.89 4.87 -4.59
CA ILE A 181 10.87 4.42 -5.98
C ILE A 181 12.32 4.27 -6.46
N VAL A 182 12.68 3.07 -6.89
CA VAL A 182 14.06 2.69 -7.24
C VAL A 182 14.14 2.09 -8.65
N PRO A 183 15.33 2.04 -9.27
CA PRO A 183 15.50 1.37 -10.56
C PRO A 183 15.15 -0.12 -10.53
N PHE A 184 15.56 -0.83 -9.49
CA PHE A 184 15.29 -2.24 -9.25
C PHE A 184 15.20 -2.48 -7.75
N VAL A 185 14.17 -3.19 -7.28
CA VAL A 185 14.02 -3.48 -5.85
C VAL A 185 15.12 -4.43 -5.38
N SER A 186 15.63 -4.18 -4.19
CA SER A 186 16.68 -5.01 -3.59
C SER A 186 16.18 -6.35 -3.03
N HIS A 187 14.87 -6.49 -2.87
CA HIS A 187 14.16 -7.69 -2.46
C HIS A 187 12.75 -7.68 -3.06
N VAL A 188 12.22 -8.81 -3.49
CA VAL A 188 10.88 -8.89 -4.11
C VAL A 188 9.95 -9.67 -3.21
N ASP A 189 9.01 -8.98 -2.59
CA ASP A 189 7.89 -9.60 -1.86
C ASP A 189 6.64 -9.73 -2.73
N HIS A 190 6.40 -8.73 -3.62
CA HIS A 190 5.24 -8.69 -4.51
C HIS A 190 5.72 -8.39 -5.93
N THR A 191 5.31 -9.24 -6.86
CA THR A 191 5.74 -9.11 -8.24
C THR A 191 4.91 -8.06 -8.99
N GLU A 192 5.47 -7.53 -10.07
CA GLU A 192 4.77 -6.63 -11.02
C GLU A 192 3.46 -7.21 -11.58
N HIS A 193 3.27 -8.52 -11.48
CA HIS A 193 2.07 -9.20 -11.97
C HIS A 193 0.90 -9.13 -10.99
N ASP A 194 1.18 -8.94 -9.71
CA ASP A 194 0.17 -8.92 -8.63
C ASP A 194 -0.13 -7.50 -8.15
N ALA A 195 0.86 -6.60 -8.18
CA ALA A 195 0.71 -5.21 -7.76
C ALA A 195 0.00 -4.38 -8.83
N MET A 196 -1.03 -3.62 -8.44
CA MET A 196 -1.88 -2.89 -9.38
C MET A 196 -1.72 -1.38 -9.30
N VAL A 197 -1.69 -0.81 -8.09
CA VAL A 197 -1.72 0.63 -7.86
C VAL A 197 -0.67 1.01 -6.83
N PHE A 198 0.06 2.09 -7.07
CA PHE A 198 1.01 2.66 -6.12
C PHE A 198 0.64 4.11 -5.84
N ILE A 199 0.72 4.53 -4.58
CA ILE A 199 0.29 5.85 -4.16
C ILE A 199 1.33 6.44 -3.20
N THR A 200 1.76 7.66 -3.52
CA THR A 200 2.58 8.49 -2.65
C THR A 200 1.91 9.86 -2.47
N GLU A 201 2.53 10.76 -1.73
CA GLU A 201 2.09 12.16 -1.63
C GLU A 201 2.09 12.90 -2.98
N TYR A 202 2.82 12.39 -3.98
CA TYR A 202 2.89 12.97 -5.33
C TYR A 202 1.82 12.45 -6.29
N GLY A 203 0.97 11.51 -5.87
CA GLY A 203 -0.16 11.05 -6.66
C GLY A 203 -0.28 9.53 -6.76
N VAL A 204 -0.95 9.08 -7.82
CA VAL A 204 -1.34 7.69 -8.06
C VAL A 204 -0.71 7.17 -9.34
N ALA A 205 -0.01 6.05 -9.24
CA ALA A 205 0.44 5.24 -10.38
C ALA A 205 -0.49 4.02 -10.51
N ASP A 206 -1.53 4.15 -11.32
CA ASP A 206 -2.39 3.03 -11.70
C ASP A 206 -1.73 2.28 -12.86
N LEU A 207 -1.28 1.05 -12.59
CA LEU A 207 -0.54 0.20 -13.53
C LEU A 207 -1.44 -0.81 -14.26
N ARG A 208 -2.73 -0.83 -13.94
CA ARG A 208 -3.68 -1.77 -14.54
C ARG A 208 -3.79 -1.57 -16.04
N GLY A 209 -3.71 -2.65 -16.80
CA GLY A 209 -3.81 -2.61 -18.26
C GLY A 209 -2.60 -2.03 -18.99
N LEU A 210 -1.54 -1.66 -18.29
CA LEU A 210 -0.32 -1.10 -18.89
C LEU A 210 0.70 -2.20 -19.21
N ALA A 211 1.33 -2.08 -20.40
CA ALA A 211 2.53 -2.86 -20.68
C ALA A 211 3.70 -2.41 -19.78
N PRO A 212 4.69 -3.28 -19.48
CA PRO A 212 5.77 -2.92 -18.57
C PRO A 212 6.46 -1.58 -18.89
N ARG A 213 6.71 -1.28 -20.16
CA ARG A 213 7.34 0.00 -20.56
C ARG A 213 6.46 1.22 -20.27
N ASP A 214 5.14 1.06 -20.31
CA ASP A 214 4.21 2.16 -20.05
C ASP A 214 4.06 2.43 -18.55
N ARG A 215 4.44 1.48 -17.70
CA ARG A 215 4.45 1.63 -16.24
C ARG A 215 5.52 2.59 -15.75
N VAL A 216 6.67 2.63 -16.44
CA VAL A 216 7.86 3.40 -16.03
C VAL A 216 7.53 4.87 -15.77
N ALA A 217 6.88 5.54 -16.71
CA ALA A 217 6.51 6.95 -16.56
C ALA A 217 5.54 7.17 -15.37
N LYS A 218 4.63 6.22 -15.15
CA LYS A 218 3.70 6.27 -14.01
C LYS A 218 4.43 6.13 -12.68
N MET A 219 5.35 5.18 -12.56
CA MET A 219 6.13 4.98 -11.33
C MET A 219 7.04 6.18 -11.05
N ILE A 220 7.72 6.74 -12.06
CA ILE A 220 8.55 7.94 -11.89
C ILE A 220 7.70 9.14 -11.46
N SER A 221 6.47 9.29 -11.96
CA SER A 221 5.61 10.42 -11.61
C SER A 221 5.27 10.51 -10.12
N ILE A 222 5.26 9.39 -9.41
CA ILE A 222 4.99 9.32 -7.97
C ILE A 222 6.26 9.31 -7.10
N ALA A 223 7.45 9.28 -7.72
CA ALA A 223 8.71 9.43 -7.00
C ALA A 223 8.89 10.87 -6.48
N HIS A 224 9.65 11.02 -5.39
CA HIS A 224 10.04 12.34 -4.93
C HIS A 224 10.77 13.13 -6.03
N PRO A 225 10.47 14.41 -6.26
CA PRO A 225 11.03 15.20 -7.35
C PRO A 225 12.55 15.17 -7.46
N SER A 226 13.27 15.11 -6.33
CA SER A 226 14.73 15.05 -6.32
C SER A 226 15.32 13.74 -6.89
N TYR A 227 14.53 12.68 -6.96
CA TYR A 227 14.94 11.38 -7.50
C TYR A 227 14.50 11.15 -8.94
N ARG A 228 13.51 11.90 -9.44
CA ARG A 228 13.00 11.73 -10.82
C ARG A 228 14.08 11.82 -11.88
N PRO A 229 14.97 12.83 -11.86
CA PRO A 229 16.06 12.92 -12.87
C PRO A 229 16.99 11.71 -12.84
N LEU A 230 17.28 11.17 -11.65
CA LEU A 230 18.15 9.99 -11.51
C LEU A 230 17.48 8.72 -12.07
N LEU A 231 16.17 8.59 -11.87
CA LEU A 231 15.37 7.49 -12.43
C LEU A 231 15.26 7.61 -13.96
N GLU A 232 15.03 8.82 -14.48
CA GLU A 232 14.97 9.10 -15.92
C GLU A 232 16.30 8.78 -16.61
N GLU A 233 17.43 9.19 -16.02
CA GLU A 233 18.77 8.84 -16.51
C GLU A 233 18.98 7.32 -16.54
N TYR A 234 18.55 6.61 -15.49
CA TYR A 234 18.62 5.15 -15.48
C TYR A 234 17.80 4.53 -16.61
N VAL A 235 16.57 5.01 -16.83
CA VAL A 235 15.68 4.53 -17.89
C VAL A 235 16.27 4.77 -19.27
N GLU A 236 16.89 5.91 -19.52
CA GLU A 236 17.58 6.21 -20.77
C GLU A 236 18.75 5.22 -21.04
N ARG A 237 19.49 4.84 -20.01
CA ARG A 237 20.53 3.79 -20.10
C ARG A 237 19.92 2.42 -20.37
N ALA A 238 18.89 2.06 -19.61
CA ALA A 238 18.19 0.78 -19.74
C ALA A 238 17.54 0.59 -21.11
N ALA A 239 17.04 1.67 -21.74
CA ALA A 239 16.48 1.65 -23.09
C ALA A 239 17.45 1.19 -24.19
N LYS A 240 18.77 1.23 -23.93
CA LYS A 240 19.80 0.72 -24.83
C LYS A 240 20.01 -0.80 -24.72
N CYS A 241 19.33 -1.45 -23.79
CA CYS A 241 19.38 -2.92 -23.62
C CYS A 241 18.84 -3.62 -24.87
N LYS A 242 19.43 -4.77 -25.19
CA LYS A 242 19.03 -5.61 -26.34
C LYS A 242 17.59 -6.11 -26.21
N TYR A 243 17.15 -6.43 -25.00
CA TYR A 243 15.83 -7.00 -24.71
C TYR A 243 14.90 -5.88 -24.20
N GLN A 244 13.70 -5.80 -24.77
CA GLN A 244 12.85 -4.61 -24.65
C GLN A 244 11.52 -4.83 -23.91
N SER A 245 11.31 -6.01 -23.29
CA SER A 245 10.08 -6.26 -22.52
C SER A 245 10.09 -5.48 -21.21
N THR A 246 11.15 -5.66 -20.41
CA THR A 246 11.44 -4.96 -19.15
C THR A 246 12.92 -4.59 -19.14
N PRO A 247 13.35 -3.58 -19.96
CA PRO A 247 14.76 -3.26 -20.09
C PRO A 247 15.36 -2.76 -18.77
N HIS A 248 16.53 -3.32 -18.43
CA HIS A 248 17.35 -2.92 -17.28
C HIS A 248 18.81 -2.73 -17.69
N ASP A 249 19.46 -1.71 -17.13
CA ASP A 249 20.91 -1.62 -17.09
C ASP A 249 21.40 -2.34 -15.82
N LEU A 250 21.67 -3.65 -15.93
CA LEU A 250 22.01 -4.50 -14.78
C LEU A 250 23.28 -4.05 -14.05
N ARG A 251 24.17 -3.30 -14.70
CA ARG A 251 25.40 -2.79 -14.08
C ARG A 251 25.12 -1.65 -13.11
N HIS A 252 24.00 -0.95 -13.29
CA HIS A 252 23.59 0.22 -12.55
C HIS A 252 22.24 0.04 -11.84
N ALA A 253 21.67 -1.17 -11.87
CA ALA A 253 20.36 -1.45 -11.31
C ALA A 253 20.28 -1.21 -9.79
N PHE A 254 21.38 -1.39 -9.08
CA PHE A 254 21.49 -1.20 -7.64
C PHE A 254 22.33 0.02 -7.21
N ASP A 255 22.60 0.97 -8.11
CA ASP A 255 23.41 2.16 -7.79
C ASP A 255 22.84 2.97 -6.61
N PHE A 256 21.50 3.05 -6.49
CA PHE A 256 20.83 3.70 -5.36
C PHE A 256 21.20 3.02 -4.03
N HIS A 257 21.12 1.70 -4.00
CA HIS A 257 21.41 0.90 -2.80
C HIS A 257 22.88 0.92 -2.44
N LEU A 258 23.76 0.83 -3.43
CA LEU A 258 25.21 0.89 -3.23
C LEU A 258 25.64 2.27 -2.70
N ARG A 259 25.12 3.36 -3.27
CA ARG A 259 25.37 4.70 -2.75
C ARG A 259 24.87 4.87 -1.32
N MET A 260 23.70 4.29 -1.00
CA MET A 260 23.17 4.32 0.37
C MET A 260 24.13 3.63 1.36
N GLU A 261 24.75 2.51 1.00
CA GLU A 261 25.76 1.83 1.83
C GLU A 261 27.03 2.64 1.98
N GLU A 262 27.52 3.25 0.89
CA GLU A 262 28.78 3.98 0.87
C GLU A 262 28.71 5.36 1.51
N THR A 263 27.60 6.08 1.31
CA THR A 263 27.49 7.50 1.64
C THR A 263 26.38 7.83 2.65
N GLY A 264 25.48 6.90 2.91
CA GLY A 264 24.28 7.11 3.72
C GLY A 264 23.13 7.78 2.96
N SER A 265 23.23 7.93 1.62
CA SER A 265 22.18 8.49 0.76
C SER A 265 22.13 7.77 -0.59
N MET A 266 20.94 7.63 -1.15
CA MET A 266 20.72 7.11 -2.51
C MET A 266 21.00 8.15 -3.61
N LYS A 267 21.27 9.41 -3.24
CA LYS A 267 21.58 10.54 -4.15
C LYS A 267 23.03 10.53 -4.56
#